data_9a09f088d2d82d89b2c802b52e5caea9
#
_entry.id   9a09f088d2d82d89b2c802b52e5caea9
#
_cell.length_a   1.000
_cell.length_b   1.000
_cell.length_c   1.000
_cell.angle_alpha   90.00
_cell.angle_beta   90.00
_cell.angle_gamma   90.00
#
_symmetry.space_group_name_H-M   'P 1'
#
loop_
_entity.id
_entity.type
_entity.pdbx_description
1 polymer ?
#
loop_
_entity_poly.entity_id
_entity_poly.type
_entity_poly.pdbx_seq_one_letter_code
_entity_poly.pdbx_strand_id
1 'polypeptide(L)'
;MAERAVFLVGFMASGKSSVGQELARRLEWDFVDLDARIESRERQTVAEIFRNKGEPGFRLAETSALRDLLTEPLKRSRVVALGGGAFVQETNRELLRPWPSVFLEATVPELWQRSLTDGAKRPLREHPEQFAKLYAERLPFYRQANVVVETTGKQLASICVEIEDVLQLRGTPEDAGSNLSRIDVTGFGTGESQ
;
A
#
# COMPACT_ATOMS: atom_id res chain seq x y z
N MET A 1 11.23 -7.15 -20.78
CA MET A 1 10.43 -7.61 -19.62
C MET A 1 9.45 -6.49 -19.26
N ALA A 2 8.18 -6.82 -19.04
CA ALA A 2 7.24 -5.81 -18.54
C ALA A 2 7.60 -5.50 -17.09
N GLU A 3 7.87 -4.24 -16.79
CA GLU A 3 8.17 -3.77 -15.46
C GLU A 3 6.91 -3.80 -14.60
N ARG A 4 7.06 -4.14 -13.31
CA ARG A 4 5.96 -4.37 -12.38
C ARG A 4 6.00 -3.36 -11.25
N ALA A 5 4.83 -3.04 -10.69
CA ALA A 5 4.73 -2.29 -9.44
C ALA A 5 3.79 -3.04 -8.47
N VAL A 6 4.16 -3.09 -7.20
CA VAL A 6 3.37 -3.67 -6.10
C VAL A 6 3.15 -2.59 -5.05
N PHE A 7 1.92 -2.41 -4.61
CA PHE A 7 1.54 -1.38 -3.65
C PHE A 7 1.21 -1.99 -2.29
N LEU A 8 1.95 -1.58 -1.26
CA LEU A 8 1.71 -2.00 0.11
C LEU A 8 0.73 -1.05 0.80
N VAL A 9 -0.34 -1.63 1.32
CA VAL A 9 -1.46 -0.95 1.96
C VAL A 9 -1.54 -1.35 3.42
N GLY A 10 -2.03 -0.49 4.27
CA GLY A 10 -2.26 -0.83 5.67
C GLY A 10 -2.17 0.36 6.60
N PHE A 11 -2.54 0.11 7.84
CA PHE A 11 -2.58 1.12 8.88
C PHE A 11 -1.18 1.60 9.28
N MET A 12 -1.09 2.66 10.09
CA MET A 12 0.18 3.08 10.68
C MET A 12 0.80 1.93 11.49
N ALA A 13 2.11 1.83 11.48
CA ALA A 13 2.88 0.76 12.14
C ALA A 13 2.60 -0.68 11.64
N SER A 14 1.91 -0.87 10.51
CA SER A 14 1.73 -2.20 9.90
C SER A 14 3.00 -2.78 9.24
N GLY A 15 4.08 -2.00 9.18
CA GLY A 15 5.36 -2.46 8.65
C GLY A 15 5.56 -2.24 7.15
N LYS A 16 4.73 -1.43 6.48
CA LYS A 16 4.81 -1.19 5.02
C LYS A 16 6.21 -0.80 4.53
N SER A 17 6.85 0.16 5.21
CA SER A 17 8.19 0.62 4.80
C SER A 17 9.24 -0.48 5.00
N SER A 18 9.20 -1.22 6.13
CA SER A 18 10.14 -2.31 6.40
C SER A 18 9.94 -3.49 5.43
N VAL A 19 8.68 -3.92 5.23
CA VAL A 19 8.34 -4.98 4.27
C VAL A 19 8.66 -4.54 2.86
N GLY A 20 8.37 -3.29 2.50
CA GLY A 20 8.63 -2.75 1.18
C GLY A 20 10.13 -2.71 0.83
N GLN A 21 10.95 -2.25 1.76
CA GLN A 21 12.41 -2.22 1.58
C GLN A 21 13.00 -3.63 1.45
N GLU A 22 12.60 -4.56 2.33
CA GLU A 22 13.09 -5.93 2.28
C GLU A 22 12.61 -6.67 1.03
N LEU A 23 11.35 -6.52 0.65
CA LEU A 23 10.79 -7.11 -0.57
C LEU A 23 11.49 -6.56 -1.83
N ALA A 24 11.68 -5.25 -1.91
CA ALA A 24 12.40 -4.61 -3.01
C ALA A 24 13.86 -5.12 -3.11
N ARG A 25 14.56 -5.21 -1.97
CA ARG A 25 15.92 -5.75 -1.89
C ARG A 25 15.99 -7.21 -2.40
N ARG A 26 15.04 -8.06 -2.00
CA ARG A 26 14.98 -9.48 -2.38
C ARG A 26 14.68 -9.70 -3.86
N LEU A 27 13.90 -8.78 -4.45
CA LEU A 27 13.50 -8.82 -5.87
C LEU A 27 14.43 -8.00 -6.78
N GLU A 28 15.40 -7.30 -6.22
CA GLU A 28 16.24 -6.33 -6.93
C GLU A 28 15.41 -5.21 -7.61
N TRP A 29 14.32 -4.82 -6.96
CA TRP A 29 13.41 -3.76 -7.39
C TRP A 29 13.69 -2.44 -6.67
N ASP A 30 13.16 -1.35 -7.20
CA ASP A 30 13.21 -0.06 -6.50
C ASP A 30 12.17 -0.03 -5.38
N PHE A 31 12.50 0.66 -4.28
CA PHE A 31 11.56 0.95 -3.19
C PHE A 31 11.16 2.42 -3.23
N VAL A 32 9.86 2.68 -3.10
CA VAL A 32 9.29 4.04 -3.03
C VAL A 32 8.39 4.14 -1.79
N ASP A 33 8.68 5.09 -0.91
CA ASP A 33 7.75 5.52 0.15
C ASP A 33 6.98 6.74 -0.34
N LEU A 34 5.64 6.65 -0.42
CA LEU A 34 4.82 7.72 -0.97
C LEU A 34 4.84 8.97 -0.08
N ASP A 35 4.88 8.80 1.25
CA ASP A 35 4.96 9.95 2.17
C ASP A 35 6.29 10.71 1.98
N ALA A 36 7.41 9.99 1.88
CA ALA A 36 8.72 10.61 1.58
C ALA A 36 8.74 11.31 0.22
N ARG A 37 8.05 10.73 -0.78
CA ARG A 37 7.93 11.36 -2.10
C ARG A 37 7.11 12.66 -2.05
N ILE A 38 6.02 12.69 -1.27
CA ILE A 38 5.22 13.90 -1.05
C ILE A 38 6.07 14.97 -0.37
N GLU A 39 6.80 14.64 0.69
CA GLU A 39 7.67 15.57 1.40
C GLU A 39 8.73 16.19 0.49
N SER A 40 9.39 15.36 -0.32
CA SER A 40 10.38 15.81 -1.31
C SER A 40 9.78 16.79 -2.33
N ARG A 41 8.58 16.49 -2.83
CA ARG A 41 7.88 17.32 -3.82
C ARG A 41 7.39 18.64 -3.24
N GLU A 42 6.75 18.58 -2.08
CA GLU A 42 6.18 19.76 -1.40
C GLU A 42 7.26 20.58 -0.67
N ARG A 43 8.47 20.04 -0.48
CA ARG A 43 9.56 20.61 0.32
C ARG A 43 9.10 20.94 1.76
N GLN A 44 8.22 20.14 2.29
CA GLN A 44 7.63 20.24 3.62
C GLN A 44 7.42 18.83 4.16
N THR A 45 7.56 18.67 5.46
CA THR A 45 7.19 17.41 6.12
C THR A 45 5.67 17.20 6.07
N VAL A 46 5.23 15.94 6.15
CA VAL A 46 3.80 15.61 6.24
C VAL A 46 3.11 16.42 7.34
N ALA A 47 3.78 16.57 8.50
CA ALA A 47 3.24 17.36 9.62
C ALA A 47 3.07 18.85 9.28
N GLU A 48 3.99 19.44 8.52
CA GLU A 48 3.90 20.82 8.06
C GLU A 48 2.79 20.99 7.02
N ILE A 49 2.63 20.04 6.10
CA ILE A 49 1.54 20.07 5.12
C ILE A 49 0.19 20.03 5.83
N PHE A 50 0.02 19.13 6.82
CA PHE A 50 -1.20 19.08 7.62
C PHE A 50 -1.46 20.40 8.37
N ARG A 51 -0.43 21.02 8.95
CA ARG A 51 -0.55 22.30 9.65
C ARG A 51 -0.92 23.44 8.72
N ASN A 52 -0.34 23.50 7.54
CA ASN A 52 -0.46 24.63 6.62
C ASN A 52 -1.68 24.51 5.69
N LYS A 53 -2.03 23.29 5.26
CA LYS A 53 -3.07 23.02 4.25
C LYS A 53 -4.22 22.15 4.78
N GLY A 54 -4.13 21.67 6.03
CA GLY A 54 -5.10 20.74 6.61
C GLY A 54 -5.09 19.36 5.95
N GLU A 55 -5.96 18.47 6.43
CA GLU A 55 -6.10 17.13 5.85
C GLU A 55 -6.52 17.17 4.36
N PRO A 56 -7.48 18.01 3.93
CA PRO A 56 -7.85 18.08 2.51
C PRO A 56 -6.68 18.44 1.60
N GLY A 57 -5.83 19.38 2.00
CA GLY A 57 -4.64 19.76 1.23
C GLY A 57 -3.61 18.65 1.16
N PHE A 58 -3.41 17.90 2.24
CA PHE A 58 -2.55 16.72 2.23
C PHE A 58 -3.10 15.63 1.28
N ARG A 59 -4.41 15.34 1.33
CA ARG A 59 -5.03 14.33 0.45
C ARG A 59 -4.92 14.69 -1.04
N LEU A 60 -5.00 15.96 -1.39
CA LEU A 60 -4.74 16.41 -2.75
C LEU A 60 -3.29 16.17 -3.18
N ALA A 61 -2.33 16.50 -2.32
CA ALA A 61 -0.91 16.26 -2.57
C ALA A 61 -0.61 14.76 -2.69
N GLU A 62 -1.20 13.92 -1.82
CA GLU A 62 -1.08 12.47 -1.82
C GLU A 62 -1.60 11.85 -3.12
N THR A 63 -2.82 12.22 -3.56
CA THR A 63 -3.39 11.75 -4.82
C THR A 63 -2.58 12.24 -6.03
N SER A 64 -2.10 13.48 -6.01
CA SER A 64 -1.26 14.02 -7.08
C SER A 64 0.08 13.28 -7.19
N ALA A 65 0.75 13.04 -6.06
CA ALA A 65 2.00 12.30 -6.03
C ALA A 65 1.84 10.84 -6.51
N LEU A 66 0.70 10.22 -6.19
CA LEU A 66 0.37 8.88 -6.67
C LEU A 66 0.14 8.87 -8.18
N ARG A 67 -0.60 9.83 -8.75
CA ARG A 67 -0.81 9.95 -10.20
C ARG A 67 0.51 10.12 -10.94
N ASP A 68 1.37 11.00 -10.46
CA ASP A 68 2.67 11.22 -11.07
C ASP A 68 3.51 9.94 -11.04
N LEU A 69 3.50 9.23 -9.90
CA LEU A 69 4.19 7.95 -9.77
C LEU A 69 3.69 6.92 -10.79
N LEU A 70 2.38 6.85 -11.02
CA LEU A 70 1.76 5.89 -11.95
C LEU A 70 1.98 6.24 -13.43
N THR A 71 2.20 7.52 -13.74
CA THR A 71 2.46 8.00 -15.10
C THR A 71 3.95 8.02 -15.47
N GLU A 72 4.84 7.93 -14.49
CA GLU A 72 6.28 7.82 -14.76
C GLU A 72 6.62 6.51 -15.45
N PRO A 73 7.42 6.56 -16.53
CA PRO A 73 7.95 5.36 -17.16
C PRO A 73 8.69 4.50 -16.12
N LEU A 74 8.30 3.24 -16.00
CA LEU A 74 9.00 2.28 -15.16
C LEU A 74 10.34 1.94 -15.81
N LYS A 75 11.44 2.40 -15.24
CA LYS A 75 12.79 1.97 -15.64
C LYS A 75 13.19 0.65 -14.98
N ARG A 76 12.58 0.32 -13.86
CA ARG A 76 12.72 -0.91 -13.08
C ARG A 76 11.41 -1.19 -12.36
N SER A 77 11.15 -2.45 -12.08
CA SER A 77 10.04 -2.83 -11.21
C SER A 77 10.19 -2.17 -9.83
N ARG A 78 9.07 -1.88 -9.15
CA ARG A 78 9.09 -1.18 -7.88
C ARG A 78 8.11 -1.72 -6.84
N VAL A 79 8.47 -1.60 -5.58
CA VAL A 79 7.57 -1.77 -4.42
C VAL A 79 7.26 -0.39 -3.87
N VAL A 80 5.99 -0.10 -3.67
CA VAL A 80 5.51 1.22 -3.21
C VAL A 80 4.79 1.07 -1.88
N ALA A 81 5.30 1.71 -0.83
CA ALA A 81 4.58 1.82 0.44
C ALA A 81 3.66 3.06 0.41
N LEU A 82 2.36 2.84 0.60
CA LEU A 82 1.37 3.92 0.66
C LEU A 82 1.28 4.52 2.07
N GLY A 83 0.93 5.81 2.16
CA GLY A 83 0.51 6.43 3.40
C GLY A 83 -0.72 5.72 4.00
N GLY A 84 -0.83 5.70 5.34
CA GLY A 84 -1.90 4.96 6.03
C GLY A 84 -3.33 5.41 5.71
N GLY A 85 -3.53 6.55 5.09
CA GLY A 85 -4.83 7.04 4.65
C GLY A 85 -5.03 7.04 3.13
N ALA A 86 -3.97 6.78 2.36
CA ALA A 86 -4.02 6.87 0.90
C ALA A 86 -5.06 5.92 0.28
N PHE A 87 -5.09 4.68 0.73
CA PHE A 87 -6.02 3.66 0.21
C PHE A 87 -7.47 3.83 0.71
N VAL A 88 -7.71 4.69 1.71
CA VAL A 88 -9.06 5.06 2.15
C VAL A 88 -9.75 5.97 1.13
N GLN A 89 -8.99 6.72 0.35
CA GLN A 89 -9.50 7.56 -0.72
C GLN A 89 -9.98 6.71 -1.91
N GLU A 90 -11.24 6.83 -2.29
CA GLU A 90 -11.81 6.12 -3.44
C GLU A 90 -11.03 6.39 -4.73
N THR A 91 -10.74 7.67 -5.00
CA THR A 91 -9.94 8.09 -6.16
C THR A 91 -8.59 7.36 -6.23
N ASN A 92 -7.92 7.15 -5.09
CA ASN A 92 -6.64 6.44 -5.08
C ASN A 92 -6.83 4.94 -5.32
N ARG A 93 -7.91 4.32 -4.79
CA ARG A 93 -8.22 2.91 -5.08
C ARG A 93 -8.51 2.70 -6.57
N GLU A 94 -9.24 3.63 -7.19
CA GLU A 94 -9.51 3.58 -8.64
C GLU A 94 -8.21 3.68 -9.47
N LEU A 95 -7.31 4.60 -9.11
CA LEU A 95 -6.00 4.72 -9.74
C LEU A 95 -5.15 3.45 -9.61
N LEU A 96 -5.30 2.75 -8.49
CA LEU A 96 -4.55 1.53 -8.18
C LEU A 96 -5.21 0.25 -8.70
N ARG A 97 -6.43 0.31 -9.22
CA ARG A 97 -7.17 -0.88 -9.71
C ARG A 97 -6.37 -1.77 -10.68
N PRO A 98 -5.57 -1.21 -11.62
CA PRO A 98 -4.75 -2.02 -12.53
C PRO A 98 -3.50 -2.65 -11.88
N TRP A 99 -3.20 -2.33 -10.63
CA TRP A 99 -1.93 -2.67 -9.98
C TRP A 99 -2.14 -3.60 -8.80
N PRO A 100 -1.26 -4.60 -8.59
CA PRO A 100 -1.30 -5.42 -7.40
C PRO A 100 -1.18 -4.59 -6.12
N SER A 101 -2.13 -4.75 -5.21
CA SER A 101 -2.13 -4.14 -3.89
C SER A 101 -2.17 -5.21 -2.80
N VAL A 102 -1.33 -5.06 -1.79
CA VAL A 102 -1.17 -6.00 -0.66
C VAL A 102 -1.50 -5.28 0.64
N PHE A 103 -2.54 -5.70 1.30
CA PHE A 103 -2.87 -5.23 2.63
C PHE A 103 -2.07 -6.00 3.69
N LEU A 104 -1.24 -5.29 4.45
CA LEU A 104 -0.54 -5.83 5.61
C LEU A 104 -1.45 -5.70 6.83
N GLU A 105 -2.20 -6.75 7.12
CA GLU A 105 -3.11 -6.81 8.26
C GLU A 105 -2.36 -7.23 9.53
N ALA A 106 -2.64 -6.56 10.64
CA ALA A 106 -2.18 -6.96 11.96
C ALA A 106 -3.24 -6.62 13.01
N THR A 107 -3.18 -7.27 14.16
CA THR A 107 -4.07 -7.00 15.27
C THR A 107 -3.84 -5.60 15.84
N VAL A 108 -4.91 -4.98 16.36
CA VAL A 108 -4.83 -3.64 16.98
C VAL A 108 -3.81 -3.59 18.12
N PRO A 109 -3.74 -4.57 19.04
CA PRO A 109 -2.72 -4.56 20.08
C PRO A 109 -1.29 -4.53 19.52
N GLU A 110 -1.02 -5.31 18.48
CA GLU A 110 0.32 -5.34 17.87
C GLU A 110 0.65 -4.06 17.13
N LEU A 111 -0.28 -3.51 16.35
CA LEU A 111 -0.12 -2.21 15.71
C LEU A 111 0.14 -1.11 16.72
N TRP A 112 -0.56 -1.15 17.84
CA TRP A 112 -0.34 -0.22 18.94
C TRP A 112 1.06 -0.34 19.53
N GLN A 113 1.50 -1.55 19.88
CA GLN A 113 2.83 -1.79 20.41
C GLN A 113 3.93 -1.33 19.43
N ARG A 114 3.81 -1.70 18.16
CA ARG A 114 4.75 -1.25 17.12
C ARG A 114 4.76 0.27 16.97
N SER A 115 3.61 0.93 17.11
CA SER A 115 3.52 2.38 17.04
C SER A 115 4.26 3.10 18.15
N LEU A 116 4.37 2.51 19.34
CA LEU A 116 5.11 3.07 20.48
C LEU A 116 6.63 3.05 20.28
N THR A 117 7.13 2.09 19.53
CA THR A 117 8.56 1.91 19.25
C THR A 117 9.04 2.69 18.03
N ASP A 118 8.14 3.08 17.14
CA ASP A 118 8.44 3.87 15.95
C ASP A 118 8.75 5.33 16.34
N GLY A 119 9.95 5.86 16.05
CA GLY A 119 10.45 7.17 16.47
C GLY A 119 9.62 8.41 16.04
N ALA A 120 8.65 8.26 15.14
CA ALA A 120 7.83 9.37 14.65
C ALA A 120 6.82 9.85 15.71
N LYS A 121 6.78 11.14 16.00
CA LYS A 121 5.74 11.75 16.85
C LYS A 121 4.39 11.69 16.13
N ARG A 122 3.47 10.84 16.61
CA ARG A 122 2.10 10.73 16.07
C ARG A 122 1.08 11.04 17.16
N PRO A 123 0.15 12.00 16.94
CA PRO A 123 -0.80 12.45 17.98
C PRO A 123 -1.66 11.32 18.58
N LEU A 124 -1.94 10.24 17.81
CA LEU A 124 -2.78 9.12 18.25
C LEU A 124 -2.09 8.16 19.24
N ARG A 125 -0.80 8.33 19.54
CA ARG A 125 -0.06 7.48 20.50
C ARG A 125 -0.48 7.66 21.97
N GLU A 126 -1.22 8.70 22.27
CA GLU A 126 -1.71 8.96 23.64
C GLU A 126 -3.14 8.44 23.85
N HIS A 127 -3.80 7.95 22.80
CA HIS A 127 -5.22 7.58 22.80
C HIS A 127 -5.49 6.20 22.17
N PRO A 128 -5.30 5.08 22.90
CA PRO A 128 -5.47 3.74 22.35
C PRO A 128 -6.87 3.47 21.80
N GLU A 129 -7.91 4.04 22.42
CA GLU A 129 -9.28 3.88 21.95
C GLU A 129 -9.51 4.59 20.60
N GLN A 130 -8.95 5.79 20.43
CA GLN A 130 -9.03 6.52 19.16
C GLN A 130 -8.24 5.82 18.06
N PHE A 131 -7.08 5.21 18.41
CA PHE A 131 -6.28 4.41 17.50
C PHE A 131 -7.07 3.19 17.00
N ALA A 132 -7.70 2.44 17.93
CA ALA A 132 -8.52 1.28 17.59
C ALA A 132 -9.74 1.66 16.75
N LYS A 133 -10.42 2.76 17.10
CA LYS A 133 -11.55 3.29 16.34
C LYS A 133 -11.16 3.65 14.93
N LEU A 134 -10.07 4.41 14.75
CA LEU A 134 -9.58 4.80 13.42
C LEU A 134 -9.18 3.58 12.59
N TYR A 135 -8.58 2.54 13.20
CA TYR A 135 -8.29 1.29 12.51
C TYR A 135 -9.58 0.62 12.03
N ALA A 136 -10.59 0.48 12.91
CA ALA A 136 -11.86 -0.14 12.57
C ALA A 136 -12.59 0.60 11.43
N GLU A 137 -12.56 1.94 11.42
CA GLU A 137 -13.13 2.77 10.36
C GLU A 137 -12.43 2.56 9.01
N ARG A 138 -11.11 2.29 9.01
CA ARG A 138 -10.31 2.14 7.78
C ARG A 138 -10.22 0.71 7.27
N LEU A 139 -10.43 -0.27 8.13
CA LEU A 139 -10.30 -1.69 7.79
C LEU A 139 -11.12 -2.14 6.59
N PRO A 140 -12.40 -1.73 6.42
CA PRO A 140 -13.20 -2.10 5.24
C PRO A 140 -12.60 -1.62 3.91
N PHE A 141 -11.86 -0.52 3.93
CA PHE A 141 -11.17 -0.01 2.74
C PHE A 141 -9.89 -0.81 2.47
N TYR A 142 -9.08 -1.09 3.49
CA TYR A 142 -7.86 -1.88 3.31
C TYR A 142 -8.14 -3.28 2.78
N ARG A 143 -9.25 -3.90 3.20
CA ARG A 143 -9.69 -5.23 2.72
C ARG A 143 -10.14 -5.26 1.26
N GLN A 144 -10.20 -4.11 0.58
CA GLN A 144 -10.40 -4.02 -0.87
C GLN A 144 -9.10 -4.22 -1.66
N ALA A 145 -7.95 -4.38 -1.00
CA ALA A 145 -6.71 -4.74 -1.65
C ALA A 145 -6.81 -6.14 -2.29
N ASN A 146 -6.03 -6.37 -3.37
CA ASN A 146 -6.08 -7.64 -4.10
C ASN A 146 -5.63 -8.83 -3.24
N VAL A 147 -4.70 -8.60 -2.32
CA VAL A 147 -4.13 -9.61 -1.42
C VAL A 147 -4.15 -9.09 0.00
N VAL A 148 -4.48 -9.96 0.95
CA VAL A 148 -4.36 -9.68 2.39
C VAL A 148 -3.30 -10.62 2.97
N VAL A 149 -2.31 -10.05 3.64
CA VAL A 149 -1.24 -10.79 4.31
C VAL A 149 -1.28 -10.46 5.80
N GLU A 150 -1.59 -11.47 6.61
CA GLU A 150 -1.53 -11.37 8.08
C GLU A 150 -0.06 -11.25 8.52
N THR A 151 0.24 -10.23 9.32
CA THR A 151 1.61 -9.95 9.76
C THR A 151 1.82 -10.13 11.27
N THR A 152 0.75 -10.41 12.02
CA THR A 152 0.80 -10.59 13.48
C THR A 152 1.73 -11.75 13.85
N GLY A 153 2.73 -11.49 14.69
CA GLY A 153 3.69 -12.50 15.14
C GLY A 153 4.64 -13.06 14.09
N LYS A 154 4.55 -12.60 12.84
CA LYS A 154 5.43 -13.07 11.74
C LYS A 154 6.74 -12.29 11.66
N GLN A 155 7.80 -12.99 11.27
CA GLN A 155 9.08 -12.38 10.92
C GLN A 155 8.99 -11.69 9.56
N LEU A 156 9.74 -10.62 9.38
CA LEU A 156 9.79 -9.84 8.15
C LEU A 156 10.07 -10.69 6.89
N ALA A 157 11.02 -11.60 6.99
CA ALA A 157 11.38 -12.49 5.88
C ALA A 157 10.22 -13.40 5.45
N SER A 158 9.45 -13.92 6.42
CA SER A 158 8.28 -14.78 6.14
C SER A 158 7.16 -14.02 5.43
N ILE A 159 6.92 -12.76 5.85
CA ILE A 159 5.95 -11.89 5.19
C ILE A 159 6.34 -11.63 3.74
N CYS A 160 7.62 -11.35 3.47
CA CYS A 160 8.11 -11.12 2.12
C CYS A 160 7.97 -12.38 1.25
N VAL A 161 8.30 -13.57 1.76
CA VAL A 161 8.13 -14.83 1.03
C VAL A 161 6.65 -15.06 0.67
N GLU A 162 5.73 -14.85 1.61
CA GLU A 162 4.30 -14.99 1.37
C GLU A 162 3.80 -14.05 0.26
N ILE A 163 4.27 -12.78 0.25
CA ILE A 163 3.94 -11.82 -0.81
C ILE A 163 4.52 -12.27 -2.16
N GLU A 164 5.77 -12.73 -2.18
CA GLU A 164 6.44 -13.22 -3.39
C GLU A 164 5.67 -14.40 -3.99
N ASP A 165 5.24 -15.35 -3.16
CA ASP A 165 4.55 -16.56 -3.58
C ASP A 165 3.13 -16.25 -4.09
N VAL A 166 2.34 -15.46 -3.35
CA VAL A 166 0.96 -15.13 -3.72
C VAL A 166 0.91 -14.30 -5.01
N LEU A 167 1.83 -13.37 -5.19
CA LEU A 167 1.90 -12.54 -6.39
C LEU A 167 2.79 -13.12 -7.50
N GLN A 168 3.38 -14.31 -7.29
CA GLN A 168 4.28 -15.00 -8.24
C GLN A 168 5.39 -14.06 -8.74
N LEU A 169 6.06 -13.36 -7.82
CA LEU A 169 7.03 -12.34 -8.18
C LEU A 169 8.40 -12.90 -8.58
N ARG A 170 8.70 -14.16 -8.21
CA ARG A 170 9.97 -14.86 -8.49
C ARG A 170 9.96 -15.67 -9.78
N GLY A 171 8.84 -15.70 -10.52
CA GLY A 171 8.77 -16.44 -11.78
C GLY A 171 9.64 -15.82 -12.87
N THR A 172 10.26 -16.66 -13.70
CA THR A 172 10.95 -16.21 -14.93
C THR A 172 9.96 -15.51 -15.87
N PRO A 173 10.42 -14.56 -16.70
CA PRO A 173 9.56 -13.79 -17.62
C PRO A 173 8.70 -14.65 -18.57
N GLU A 174 9.06 -15.90 -18.79
CA GLU A 174 8.34 -16.83 -19.65
C GLU A 174 7.01 -17.32 -19.03
N ASP A 175 6.93 -17.41 -17.69
CA ASP A 175 5.70 -17.83 -16.99
C ASP A 175 4.66 -16.70 -16.84
N ALA A 176 5.08 -15.45 -16.96
CA ALA A 176 4.21 -14.29 -16.77
C ALA A 176 3.26 -14.03 -17.95
N GLY A 177 3.57 -14.55 -19.13
CA GLY A 177 2.77 -14.37 -20.35
C GLY A 177 1.51 -15.25 -20.41
N SER A 178 1.46 -16.34 -19.64
CA SER A 178 0.37 -17.32 -19.73
C SER A 178 -0.74 -17.13 -18.69
N ASN A 179 -0.50 -16.37 -17.61
CA ASN A 179 -1.45 -16.31 -16.48
C ASN A 179 -2.23 -14.99 -16.37
N LEU A 180 -1.80 -13.91 -17.05
CA LEU A 180 -2.57 -12.66 -17.09
C LEU A 180 -3.78 -12.71 -18.04
N SER A 181 -3.86 -13.73 -18.88
CA SER A 181 -5.01 -13.97 -19.77
C SER A 181 -6.12 -14.84 -19.15
N ARG A 182 -6.02 -15.21 -17.86
CA ARG A 182 -7.01 -16.05 -17.16
C ARG A 182 -7.67 -15.41 -15.95
N ILE A 183 -7.63 -14.10 -15.83
CA ILE A 183 -8.64 -13.40 -15.02
C ILE A 183 -9.80 -13.13 -15.99
N ASP A 184 -10.65 -14.15 -16.13
CA ASP A 184 -11.88 -14.08 -16.89
C ASP A 184 -12.80 -13.02 -16.27
N VAL A 185 -12.88 -11.87 -16.90
CA VAL A 185 -13.88 -10.82 -16.62
C VAL A 185 -15.16 -11.12 -17.40
N THR A 186 -15.55 -12.39 -17.49
CA THR A 186 -16.84 -12.80 -18.11
C THR A 186 -17.80 -13.24 -17.03
N GLY A 187 -18.52 -12.27 -16.45
CA GLY A 187 -19.56 -12.52 -15.47
C GLY A 187 -20.56 -11.39 -15.30
N PHE A 188 -20.78 -10.58 -16.33
CA PHE A 188 -21.98 -9.74 -16.38
C PHE A 188 -22.81 -10.16 -17.60
N GLY A 189 -23.69 -11.14 -17.35
CA GLY A 189 -24.74 -11.52 -18.27
C GLY A 189 -25.71 -10.38 -18.46
N THR A 190 -25.82 -9.91 -19.69
CA THR A 190 -26.95 -9.10 -20.18
C THR A 190 -28.21 -9.95 -20.15
N GLY A 191 -29.09 -9.66 -19.21
CA GLY A 191 -30.48 -10.14 -19.24
C GLY A 191 -31.24 -9.32 -20.27
N GLU A 192 -31.43 -9.89 -21.44
CA GLU A 192 -32.44 -9.41 -22.39
C GLU A 192 -33.79 -10.00 -22.05
N SER A 193 -34.74 -9.12 -22.06
CA SER A 193 -36.19 -9.35 -21.92
C SER A 193 -36.76 -10.21 -23.04
N GLN A 194 -37.69 -11.09 -22.68
CA GLN A 194 -38.94 -11.34 -23.41
C GLN A 194 -40.03 -11.56 -22.40
#